data_695fb9191842241c80258132845338b2
#
_entry.id   695fb9191842241c80258132845338b2
#
_cell.length_a   1.000
_cell.length_b   1.000
_cell.length_c   1.000
_cell.angle_alpha   90.00
_cell.angle_beta   90.00
_cell.angle_gamma   90.00
#
_symmetry.space_group_name_H-M   'P 1'
#
loop_
_entity.id
_entity.type
_entity.pdbx_description
1 polymer ?
#
loop_
_entity_poly.entity_id
_entity_poly.type
_entity_poly.pdbx_seq_one_letter_code
_entity_poly.pdbx_strand_id
1 'polypeptide(L)'
;MAEKYSAESIKVLEGLEGVRKKFNIVELSKKVKKKGDLLVLSQELKIKPRILNSAISEGRILNLLPSIEKSKAGILAGLKTDREVKIFAEKYDIKITSARRLIKLVRQWNEEVQKEPLLLVTQEEHDLIIGSLMGDASIRQREKNNCFRFSHSIRQKDYSKWKTQLLKEFNISEFREVKRKIKNSFIHAIDFSTKTHPVFNYYRKLFYENRRKIIKKEMLNQLNPQSLAIWICDDGSYETKQGYIILCTNSYNLEEHKLMKEFFKEKFGLNPTIGFRDGKYYYLRFKQKDTKELIKIIKSFIPKAMFYKIGEKND
;
A
#
# COMPACT_ATOMS: atom_id res chain seq x y z
N MET A 1 40.89 0.08 -2.34
CA MET A 1 40.87 1.52 -2.69
C MET A 1 39.92 2.20 -1.72
N ALA A 2 40.38 3.20 -0.97
CA ALA A 2 39.53 3.99 -0.10
C ALA A 2 38.65 4.88 -0.98
N GLU A 3 37.30 4.77 -0.84
CA GLU A 3 36.38 5.71 -1.47
C GLU A 3 36.71 7.13 -0.93
N LYS A 4 37.22 8.00 -1.77
CA LYS A 4 37.40 9.43 -1.48
C LYS A 4 35.99 10.04 -1.33
N TYR A 5 35.63 10.43 -0.12
CA TYR A 5 34.46 11.26 0.10
C TYR A 5 34.60 12.57 -0.68
N SER A 6 33.55 13.01 -1.38
CA SER A 6 33.56 14.31 -2.03
C SER A 6 33.62 15.42 -0.97
N ALA A 7 34.21 16.57 -1.33
CA ALA A 7 34.27 17.74 -0.43
C ALA A 7 32.89 18.16 0.10
N GLU A 8 31.84 17.95 -0.70
CA GLU A 8 30.44 18.21 -0.31
C GLU A 8 29.93 17.20 0.74
N SER A 9 30.32 15.93 0.63
CA SER A 9 29.99 14.90 1.62
C SER A 9 30.67 15.17 2.95
N ILE A 10 31.92 15.64 2.94
CA ILE A 10 32.67 16.06 4.15
C ILE A 10 31.97 17.23 4.84
N LYS A 11 31.59 18.28 4.12
CA LYS A 11 30.87 19.43 4.68
C LYS A 11 29.52 19.05 5.29
N VAL A 12 28.82 18.05 4.72
CA VAL A 12 27.57 17.54 5.29
C VAL A 12 27.83 16.79 6.59
N LEU A 13 28.90 15.99 6.67
CA LEU A 13 29.26 15.25 7.88
C LEU A 13 29.64 16.17 9.03
N GLU A 14 30.44 17.19 8.77
CA GLU A 14 30.82 18.21 9.77
C GLU A 14 29.59 18.98 10.28
N GLY A 15 28.70 19.39 9.36
CA GLY A 15 27.44 20.04 9.74
C GLY A 15 26.50 19.14 10.54
N LEU A 16 26.43 17.82 10.22
CA LEU A 16 25.65 16.84 10.96
C LEU A 16 26.17 16.65 12.38
N GLU A 17 27.50 16.62 12.55
CA GLU A 17 28.12 16.53 13.86
C GLU A 17 27.81 17.74 14.74
N GLY A 18 27.82 18.95 14.16
CA GLY A 18 27.40 20.17 14.83
C GLY A 18 25.93 20.10 15.31
N VAL A 19 25.05 19.55 14.50
CA VAL A 19 23.65 19.35 14.88
C VAL A 19 23.50 18.34 16.01
N ARG A 20 24.24 17.19 15.95
CA ARG A 20 24.24 16.16 17.00
C ARG A 20 24.72 16.70 18.36
N LYS A 21 25.70 17.61 18.37
CA LYS A 21 26.22 18.23 19.58
C LYS A 21 25.24 19.25 20.19
N LYS A 22 24.50 19.97 19.33
CA LYS A 22 23.65 21.09 19.74
C LYS A 22 22.22 20.68 20.06
N PHE A 23 21.70 19.61 19.43
CA PHE A 23 20.28 19.26 19.50
C PHE A 23 20.09 17.76 19.78
N ASN A 24 19.01 17.43 20.47
CA ASN A 24 18.53 16.06 20.55
C ASN A 24 17.87 15.65 19.23
N ILE A 25 18.58 14.91 18.38
CA ILE A 25 18.12 14.54 17.04
C ILE A 25 16.92 13.58 17.06
N VAL A 26 16.70 12.84 18.14
CA VAL A 26 15.50 12.00 18.33
C VAL A 26 14.27 12.91 18.49
N GLU A 27 14.37 13.95 19.31
CA GLU A 27 13.29 14.91 19.48
C GLU A 27 13.04 15.73 18.20
N LEU A 28 14.08 16.10 17.47
CA LEU A 28 13.94 16.74 16.15
C LEU A 28 13.18 15.83 15.17
N SER A 29 13.44 14.53 15.19
CA SER A 29 12.78 13.59 14.29
C SER A 29 11.26 13.47 14.55
N LYS A 30 10.82 13.66 15.79
CA LYS A 30 9.40 13.64 16.18
C LYS A 30 8.64 14.89 15.70
N LYS A 31 9.34 16.03 15.53
CA LYS A 31 8.75 17.30 15.10
C LYS A 31 8.45 17.38 13.61
N VAL A 32 9.14 16.61 12.78
CA VAL A 32 9.01 16.66 11.32
C VAL A 32 8.16 15.50 10.81
N LYS A 33 6.90 15.77 10.54
CA LYS A 33 5.93 14.80 10.00
C LYS A 33 5.73 14.92 8.48
N LYS A 34 5.94 16.13 7.92
CA LYS A 34 5.79 16.41 6.50
C LYS A 34 6.90 17.34 6.00
N LYS A 35 7.06 17.43 4.67
CA LYS A 35 8.14 18.22 4.03
C LYS A 35 8.12 19.71 4.44
N GLY A 36 6.94 20.29 4.64
CA GLY A 36 6.81 21.68 5.11
C GLY A 36 7.44 21.90 6.49
N ASP A 37 7.26 20.96 7.42
CA ASP A 37 7.81 21.07 8.77
C ASP A 37 9.34 21.13 8.76
N LEU A 38 9.99 20.41 7.82
CA LEU A 38 11.44 20.45 7.63
C LEU A 38 11.93 21.84 7.24
N LEU A 39 11.24 22.51 6.33
CA LEU A 39 11.61 23.85 5.87
C LEU A 39 11.45 24.88 6.98
N VAL A 40 10.35 24.85 7.69
CA VAL A 40 10.09 25.74 8.85
C VAL A 40 11.17 25.52 9.91
N LEU A 41 11.40 24.28 10.31
CA LEU A 41 12.41 23.96 11.33
C LEU A 41 13.83 24.32 10.87
N SER A 42 14.13 24.18 9.58
CA SER A 42 15.41 24.59 8.98
C SER A 42 15.66 26.10 9.09
N GLN A 43 14.63 26.90 8.88
CA GLN A 43 14.68 28.37 9.03
C GLN A 43 14.81 28.75 10.50
N GLU A 44 14.00 28.19 11.39
CA GLU A 44 14.04 28.48 12.83
C GLU A 44 15.40 28.17 13.46
N LEU A 45 15.99 27.02 13.11
CA LEU A 45 17.27 26.59 13.68
C LEU A 45 18.48 27.11 12.93
N LYS A 46 18.28 27.82 11.80
CA LYS A 46 19.36 28.31 10.89
C LYS A 46 20.28 27.18 10.42
N ILE A 47 19.72 26.01 10.14
CA ILE A 47 20.44 24.80 9.68
C ILE A 47 20.05 24.53 8.23
N LYS A 48 21.03 24.20 7.37
CA LYS A 48 20.74 23.83 5.97
C LYS A 48 19.78 22.65 5.91
N PRO A 49 18.70 22.67 5.08
CA PRO A 49 17.69 21.62 5.01
C PRO A 49 18.28 20.22 4.82
N ARG A 50 19.34 20.07 4.02
CA ARG A 50 20.00 18.79 3.76
C ARG A 50 20.62 18.20 5.04
N ILE A 51 21.30 19.02 5.84
CA ILE A 51 21.94 18.60 7.11
C ILE A 51 20.87 18.24 8.13
N LEU A 52 19.84 19.08 8.26
CA LEU A 52 18.72 18.84 9.16
C LEU A 52 17.97 17.55 8.80
N ASN A 53 17.73 17.30 7.52
CA ASN A 53 17.10 16.05 7.05
C ASN A 53 17.92 14.81 7.39
N SER A 54 19.25 14.88 7.29
CA SER A 54 20.14 13.78 7.69
C SER A 54 20.07 13.52 9.19
N ALA A 55 20.07 14.56 10.03
CA ALA A 55 19.93 14.45 11.48
C ALA A 55 18.57 13.86 11.89
N ILE A 56 17.50 14.29 11.24
CA ILE A 56 16.13 13.77 11.47
C ILE A 56 16.03 12.30 11.08
N SER A 57 16.61 11.91 9.94
CA SER A 57 16.61 10.51 9.48
C SER A 57 17.39 9.62 10.47
N GLU A 58 18.52 10.07 10.96
CA GLU A 58 19.28 9.38 12.00
C GLU A 58 18.50 9.31 13.32
N GLY A 59 17.87 10.41 13.76
CA GLY A 59 17.02 10.47 14.94
C GLY A 59 15.84 9.52 14.87
N ARG A 60 15.25 9.34 13.70
CA ARG A 60 14.22 8.32 13.44
C ARG A 60 14.74 6.90 13.74
N ILE A 61 15.91 6.56 13.24
CA ILE A 61 16.51 5.23 13.47
C ILE A 61 16.80 5.02 14.95
N LEU A 62 17.38 6.01 15.64
CA LEU A 62 17.66 5.92 17.08
C LEU A 62 16.37 5.80 17.91
N ASN A 63 15.28 6.38 17.47
CA ASN A 63 13.97 6.21 18.11
C ASN A 63 13.41 4.78 17.93
N LEU A 64 13.63 4.16 16.77
CA LEU A 64 13.21 2.77 16.49
C LEU A 64 14.10 1.73 17.15
N LEU A 65 15.38 2.01 17.23
CA LEU A 65 16.44 1.11 17.72
C LEU A 65 17.29 1.83 18.75
N PRO A 66 16.78 2.05 19.97
CA PRO A 66 17.45 2.90 20.98
C PRO A 66 18.85 2.41 21.41
N SER A 67 19.11 1.12 21.27
CA SER A 67 20.38 0.49 21.66
C SER A 67 21.47 0.50 20.58
N ILE A 68 21.19 1.11 19.41
CA ILE A 68 22.18 1.13 18.32
C ILE A 68 23.14 2.32 18.42
N GLU A 69 24.37 2.14 17.99
CA GLU A 69 25.36 3.22 17.88
C GLU A 69 24.93 4.28 16.86
N LYS A 70 25.20 5.57 17.15
CA LYS A 70 24.87 6.68 16.26
C LYS A 70 25.48 6.54 14.86
N SER A 71 26.70 6.03 14.76
CA SER A 71 27.38 5.74 13.49
C SER A 71 26.60 4.76 12.62
N LYS A 72 26.02 3.74 13.21
CA LYS A 72 25.21 2.73 12.54
C LYS A 72 23.81 3.27 12.19
N ALA A 73 23.22 4.11 13.04
CA ALA A 73 21.96 4.78 12.77
C ALA A 73 22.00 5.62 11.48
N GLY A 74 23.08 6.35 11.25
CA GLY A 74 23.31 7.09 10.02
C GLY A 74 23.34 6.22 8.76
N ILE A 75 23.90 5.01 8.85
CA ILE A 75 23.94 4.03 7.75
C ILE A 75 22.51 3.50 7.47
N LEU A 76 21.78 3.11 8.52
CA LEU A 76 20.42 2.59 8.43
C LEU A 76 19.41 3.66 7.98
N ALA A 77 19.73 4.95 8.10
CA ALA A 77 18.92 6.03 7.58
C ALA A 77 18.74 5.97 6.04
N GLY A 78 19.54 5.17 5.34
CA GLY A 78 19.35 4.84 3.92
C GLY A 78 18.15 3.93 3.62
N LEU A 79 17.58 3.26 4.64
CA LEU A 79 16.35 2.47 4.54
C LEU A 79 15.13 3.42 4.56
N LYS A 80 14.12 3.12 3.74
CA LYS A 80 13.06 4.10 3.39
C LYS A 80 11.92 4.19 4.40
N THR A 81 11.59 3.08 5.06
CA THR A 81 10.46 2.99 5.99
C THR A 81 10.88 2.40 7.33
N ASP A 82 10.10 2.65 8.37
CA ASP A 82 10.34 2.08 9.70
C ASP A 82 10.21 0.56 9.70
N ARG A 83 9.29 0.03 8.90
CA ARG A 83 9.14 -1.41 8.67
C ARG A 83 10.39 -2.01 8.04
N GLU A 84 10.90 -1.38 6.98
CA GLU A 84 12.12 -1.82 6.30
C GLU A 84 13.31 -1.91 7.28
N VAL A 85 13.45 -0.91 8.17
CA VAL A 85 14.46 -0.91 9.22
C VAL A 85 14.28 -2.10 10.18
N LYS A 86 13.05 -2.37 10.61
CA LYS A 86 12.75 -3.50 11.52
C LYS A 86 13.06 -4.84 10.87
N ILE A 87 12.55 -5.09 9.66
CA ILE A 87 12.79 -6.34 8.90
C ILE A 87 14.30 -6.53 8.67
N PHE A 88 15.00 -5.45 8.29
CA PHE A 88 16.45 -5.49 8.11
C PHE A 88 17.17 -5.82 9.41
N ALA A 89 16.75 -5.22 10.53
CA ALA A 89 17.35 -5.45 11.85
C ALA A 89 17.09 -6.88 12.39
N GLU A 90 15.95 -7.49 12.03
CA GLU A 90 15.63 -8.88 12.34
C GLU A 90 16.45 -9.86 11.49
N LYS A 91 16.66 -9.52 10.19
CA LYS A 91 17.43 -10.35 9.26
C LYS A 91 18.95 -10.33 9.57
N TYR A 92 19.46 -9.21 10.03
CA TYR A 92 20.89 -9.01 10.27
C TYR A 92 21.14 -8.55 11.71
N ASP A 93 22.09 -9.19 12.41
CA ASP A 93 22.51 -8.72 13.74
C ASP A 93 23.32 -7.43 13.62
N ILE A 94 22.60 -6.31 13.63
CA ILE A 94 23.17 -4.97 13.44
C ILE A 94 24.01 -4.50 14.63
N LYS A 95 23.83 -5.08 15.83
CA LYS A 95 24.60 -4.70 17.03
C LYS A 95 26.06 -5.08 16.90
N ILE A 96 26.33 -6.30 16.47
CA ILE A 96 27.69 -6.83 16.33
C ILE A 96 28.30 -6.58 14.94
N THR A 97 27.48 -6.20 13.95
CA THR A 97 27.93 -5.95 12.58
C THR A 97 28.76 -4.65 12.52
N SER A 98 29.99 -4.72 11.97
CA SER A 98 30.80 -3.52 11.77
C SER A 98 30.16 -2.53 10.80
N ALA A 99 30.43 -1.23 10.96
CA ALA A 99 29.88 -0.19 10.10
C ALA A 99 30.16 -0.43 8.60
N ARG A 100 31.39 -0.87 8.28
CA ARG A 100 31.79 -1.20 6.89
C ARG A 100 30.97 -2.34 6.30
N ARG A 101 30.70 -3.39 7.08
CA ARG A 101 29.85 -4.52 6.66
C ARG A 101 28.40 -4.09 6.53
N LEU A 102 27.92 -3.25 7.45
CA LEU A 102 26.55 -2.75 7.46
C LEU A 102 26.25 -1.91 6.18
N ILE A 103 27.17 -1.08 5.72
CA ILE A 103 27.03 -0.34 4.43
C ILE A 103 26.82 -1.31 3.27
N LYS A 104 27.60 -2.41 3.20
CA LYS A 104 27.45 -3.42 2.15
C LYS A 104 26.08 -4.10 2.24
N LEU A 105 25.65 -4.49 3.44
CA LEU A 105 24.36 -5.15 3.67
C LEU A 105 23.18 -4.24 3.28
N VAL A 106 23.23 -2.95 3.60
CA VAL A 106 22.17 -1.99 3.19
C VAL A 106 22.13 -1.84 1.67
N ARG A 107 23.25 -1.83 0.97
CA ARG A 107 23.28 -1.82 -0.50
C ARG A 107 22.66 -3.09 -1.08
N GLN A 108 23.08 -4.26 -0.62
CA GLN A 108 22.52 -5.56 -1.05
C GLN A 108 21.03 -5.64 -0.77
N TRP A 109 20.58 -5.21 0.41
CA TRP A 109 19.16 -5.14 0.75
C TRP A 109 18.36 -4.27 -0.20
N ASN A 110 18.85 -3.07 -0.54
CA ASN A 110 18.17 -2.20 -1.50
C ASN A 110 18.05 -2.85 -2.89
N GLU A 111 19.01 -3.66 -3.31
CA GLU A 111 18.95 -4.43 -4.55
C GLU A 111 17.94 -5.58 -4.46
N GLU A 112 17.94 -6.32 -3.34
CA GLU A 112 16.95 -7.39 -3.07
C GLU A 112 15.53 -6.86 -3.11
N VAL A 113 15.26 -5.75 -2.39
CA VAL A 113 13.93 -5.11 -2.36
C VAL A 113 13.50 -4.60 -3.74
N GLN A 114 14.44 -4.19 -4.61
CA GLN A 114 14.10 -3.83 -5.99
C GLN A 114 13.71 -5.04 -6.84
N LYS A 115 14.33 -6.19 -6.61
CA LYS A 115 14.02 -7.46 -7.31
C LYS A 115 12.75 -8.11 -6.76
N GLU A 116 12.59 -8.10 -5.44
CA GLU A 116 11.48 -8.73 -4.72
C GLU A 116 10.79 -7.71 -3.78
N PRO A 117 10.03 -6.75 -4.33
CA PRO A 117 9.40 -5.70 -3.53
C PRO A 117 8.40 -6.22 -2.50
N LEU A 118 7.88 -7.43 -2.68
CA LEU A 118 6.93 -8.08 -1.76
C LEU A 118 7.56 -8.46 -0.42
N LEU A 119 8.88 -8.50 -0.30
CA LEU A 119 9.58 -8.67 1.00
C LEU A 119 9.17 -7.61 2.04
N LEU A 120 8.69 -6.44 1.59
CA LEU A 120 8.26 -5.33 2.46
C LEU A 120 6.75 -5.32 2.72
N VAL A 121 6.02 -6.33 2.31
CA VAL A 121 4.56 -6.38 2.39
C VAL A 121 4.13 -7.57 3.24
N THR A 122 3.28 -7.34 4.23
CA THR A 122 2.65 -8.47 4.96
C THR A 122 1.61 -9.15 4.05
N GLN A 123 1.26 -10.40 4.37
CA GLN A 123 0.22 -11.11 3.63
C GLN A 123 -1.11 -10.34 3.66
N GLU A 124 -1.48 -9.78 4.82
CA GLU A 124 -2.72 -9.01 4.98
C GLU A 124 -2.74 -7.74 4.10
N GLU A 125 -1.63 -7.02 4.01
CA GLU A 125 -1.50 -5.87 3.11
C GLU A 125 -1.53 -6.28 1.65
N HIS A 126 -0.86 -7.39 1.30
CA HIS A 126 -0.88 -7.94 -0.04
C HIS A 126 -2.31 -8.27 -0.47
N ASP A 127 -3.05 -8.99 0.38
CA ASP A 127 -4.44 -9.39 0.13
C ASP A 127 -5.35 -8.16 -0.02
N LEU A 128 -5.15 -7.14 0.83
CA LEU A 128 -5.88 -5.88 0.72
C LEU A 128 -5.60 -5.18 -0.60
N ILE A 129 -4.32 -5.07 -0.98
CA ILE A 129 -3.92 -4.39 -2.21
C ILE A 129 -4.45 -5.14 -3.43
N ILE A 130 -4.28 -6.47 -3.49
CA ILE A 130 -4.76 -7.31 -4.61
C ILE A 130 -6.28 -7.23 -4.71
N GLY A 131 -7.01 -7.50 -3.63
CA GLY A 131 -8.48 -7.45 -3.63
C GLY A 131 -9.03 -6.08 -4.02
N SER A 132 -8.43 -5.00 -3.51
CA SER A 132 -8.82 -3.65 -3.88
C SER A 132 -8.47 -3.29 -5.33
N LEU A 133 -7.35 -3.79 -5.87
CA LEU A 133 -7.00 -3.57 -7.28
C LEU A 133 -7.88 -4.37 -8.23
N MET A 134 -8.43 -5.50 -7.81
CA MET A 134 -9.50 -6.17 -8.54
C MET A 134 -10.75 -5.29 -8.61
N GLY A 135 -11.05 -4.55 -7.54
CA GLY A 135 -12.18 -3.63 -7.41
C GLY A 135 -11.83 -2.15 -7.66
N ASP A 136 -12.22 -1.29 -6.72
CA ASP A 136 -12.24 0.18 -6.83
C ASP A 136 -10.88 0.87 -6.79
N ALA A 137 -9.81 0.18 -6.37
CA ALA A 137 -8.50 0.80 -6.25
C ALA A 137 -7.75 0.90 -7.58
N SER A 138 -6.74 1.76 -7.61
CA SER A 138 -5.86 1.95 -8.76
C SER A 138 -4.44 2.28 -8.34
N ILE A 139 -3.47 1.99 -9.21
CA ILE A 139 -2.08 2.42 -9.07
C ILE A 139 -1.86 3.65 -9.95
N ARG A 140 -1.62 4.80 -9.29
CA ARG A 140 -1.29 6.04 -9.97
C ARG A 140 0.20 6.12 -10.25
N GLN A 141 0.53 6.29 -11.52
CA GLN A 141 1.92 6.47 -11.97
C GLN A 141 2.48 7.83 -11.52
N ARG A 142 3.73 7.83 -11.06
CA ARG A 142 4.53 9.00 -10.75
C ARG A 142 5.93 8.81 -11.36
N GLU A 143 6.77 9.83 -11.33
CA GLU A 143 8.08 9.83 -11.99
C GLU A 143 9.00 8.67 -11.59
N LYS A 144 9.19 8.43 -10.28
CA LYS A 144 10.12 7.40 -9.78
C LYS A 144 9.41 6.12 -9.33
N ASN A 145 8.36 6.28 -8.52
CA ASN A 145 7.59 5.17 -7.97
C ASN A 145 6.10 5.50 -8.05
N ASN A 146 5.28 4.47 -7.99
CA ASN A 146 3.83 4.59 -8.01
C ASN A 146 3.24 4.78 -6.61
N CYS A 147 1.96 5.16 -6.53
CA CYS A 147 1.18 5.16 -5.30
C CYS A 147 -0.14 4.41 -5.49
N PHE A 148 -0.61 3.79 -4.41
CA PHE A 148 -1.90 3.12 -4.36
C PHE A 148 -2.97 4.12 -3.95
N ARG A 149 -4.16 4.03 -4.54
CA ARG A 149 -5.30 4.89 -4.25
C ARG A 149 -6.62 4.17 -4.43
N PHE A 150 -7.62 4.60 -3.66
CA PHE A 150 -9.03 4.25 -3.87
C PHE A 150 -9.94 5.45 -3.57
N SER A 151 -11.20 5.33 -3.99
CA SER A 151 -12.24 6.30 -3.66
C SER A 151 -13.54 5.54 -3.41
N HIS A 152 -14.12 5.70 -2.22
CA HIS A 152 -15.38 5.07 -1.86
C HIS A 152 -16.44 6.12 -1.55
N SER A 153 -17.72 5.75 -1.65
CA SER A 153 -18.82 6.59 -1.18
C SER A 153 -18.63 6.99 0.28
N ILE A 154 -19.08 8.17 0.67
CA ILE A 154 -19.11 8.64 2.06
C ILE A 154 -19.85 7.65 2.98
N ARG A 155 -20.83 6.91 2.47
CA ARG A 155 -21.54 5.85 3.19
C ARG A 155 -20.64 4.69 3.60
N GLN A 156 -19.51 4.51 2.92
CA GLN A 156 -18.48 3.50 3.18
C GLN A 156 -17.27 4.07 3.93
N LYS A 157 -17.47 5.15 4.70
CA LYS A 157 -16.39 5.83 5.45
C LYS A 157 -15.66 4.88 6.40
N ASP A 158 -16.38 4.04 7.12
CA ASP A 158 -15.77 3.12 8.09
C ASP A 158 -15.00 1.98 7.39
N TYR A 159 -15.49 1.51 6.25
CA TYR A 159 -14.72 0.63 5.38
C TYR A 159 -13.43 1.28 4.86
N SER A 160 -13.52 2.54 4.43
CA SER A 160 -12.34 3.31 4.00
C SER A 160 -11.32 3.48 5.12
N LYS A 161 -11.76 3.76 6.36
CA LYS A 161 -10.88 3.84 7.54
C LYS A 161 -10.21 2.50 7.83
N TRP A 162 -10.96 1.40 7.78
CA TRP A 162 -10.44 0.05 7.99
C TRP A 162 -9.33 -0.27 6.97
N LYS A 163 -9.56 -0.05 5.66
CA LYS A 163 -8.52 -0.21 4.61
C LYS A 163 -7.30 0.67 4.89
N THR A 164 -7.52 1.93 5.29
CA THR A 164 -6.45 2.88 5.58
C THR A 164 -5.58 2.42 6.74
N GLN A 165 -6.18 1.86 7.78
CA GLN A 165 -5.45 1.38 8.95
C GLN A 165 -4.52 0.21 8.62
N LEU A 166 -4.94 -0.70 7.74
CA LEU A 166 -4.11 -1.80 7.25
C LEU A 166 -2.92 -1.30 6.41
N LEU A 167 -3.07 -0.18 5.71
CA LEU A 167 -2.03 0.40 4.84
C LEU A 167 -1.20 1.51 5.51
N LYS A 168 -1.33 1.72 6.81
CA LYS A 168 -0.68 2.84 7.54
C LYS A 168 0.84 2.90 7.36
N GLU A 169 1.49 1.73 7.24
CA GLU A 169 2.94 1.63 7.08
C GLU A 169 3.45 2.18 5.73
N PHE A 170 2.58 2.29 4.72
CA PHE A 170 2.94 2.89 3.43
C PHE A 170 2.92 4.42 3.44
N ASN A 171 2.76 5.05 4.61
CA ASN A 171 2.69 6.50 4.75
C ASN A 171 1.57 7.11 3.90
N ILE A 172 0.48 7.42 4.54
CA ILE A 172 -0.70 7.99 3.89
C ILE A 172 -0.39 9.44 3.46
N SER A 173 -0.64 9.75 2.19
CA SER A 173 -0.51 11.11 1.66
C SER A 173 -1.84 11.85 1.59
N GLU A 174 -2.96 11.10 1.53
CA GLU A 174 -4.29 11.65 1.39
C GLU A 174 -5.33 10.73 2.03
N PHE A 175 -6.15 11.28 2.91
CA PHE A 175 -7.41 10.70 3.39
C PHE A 175 -8.35 11.86 3.66
N ARG A 176 -9.28 12.12 2.74
CA ARG A 176 -10.18 13.27 2.84
C ARG A 176 -11.55 13.00 2.26
N GLU A 177 -12.54 13.69 2.80
CA GLU A 177 -13.86 13.80 2.21
C GLU A 177 -13.84 14.77 1.02
N VAL A 178 -14.45 14.38 -0.09
CA VAL A 178 -14.54 15.18 -1.30
C VAL A 178 -15.98 15.22 -1.80
N LYS A 179 -16.36 16.38 -2.33
CA LYS A 179 -17.61 16.55 -3.09
C LYS A 179 -17.23 16.76 -4.55
N ARG A 180 -17.75 15.92 -5.43
CA ARG A 180 -17.51 16.03 -6.88
C ARG A 180 -18.83 16.21 -7.61
N LYS A 181 -18.88 17.19 -8.50
CA LYS A 181 -20.01 17.34 -9.42
C LYS A 181 -19.83 16.34 -10.57
N ILE A 182 -20.83 15.49 -10.78
CA ILE A 182 -20.89 14.55 -11.93
C ILE A 182 -22.22 14.79 -12.63
N LYS A 183 -22.16 15.34 -13.84
CA LYS A 183 -23.36 15.78 -14.58
C LYS A 183 -24.20 16.72 -13.70
N ASN A 184 -25.43 16.36 -13.40
CA ASN A 184 -26.40 17.16 -12.62
C ASN A 184 -26.49 16.77 -11.14
N SER A 185 -25.56 15.92 -10.64
CA SER A 185 -25.57 15.45 -9.25
C SER A 185 -24.21 15.66 -8.57
N PHE A 186 -24.22 15.64 -7.22
CA PHE A 186 -22.99 15.66 -6.42
C PHE A 186 -22.75 14.27 -5.82
N ILE A 187 -21.52 13.79 -5.95
CA ILE A 187 -21.05 12.60 -5.26
C ILE A 187 -20.22 13.02 -4.06
N HIS A 188 -20.58 12.49 -2.90
CA HIS A 188 -19.76 12.57 -1.68
C HIS A 188 -18.94 11.30 -1.57
N ALA A 189 -17.63 11.43 -1.48
CA ALA A 189 -16.71 10.31 -1.43
C ALA A 189 -15.57 10.55 -0.42
N ILE A 190 -14.91 9.46 -0.05
CA ILE A 190 -13.63 9.45 0.66
C ILE A 190 -12.55 9.11 -0.34
N ASP A 191 -11.60 10.00 -0.53
CA ASP A 191 -10.39 9.76 -1.31
C ASP A 191 -9.24 9.35 -0.40
N PHE A 192 -8.55 8.30 -0.80
CA PHE A 192 -7.35 7.80 -0.14
C PHE A 192 -6.20 7.67 -1.14
N SER A 193 -4.99 8.01 -0.68
CA SER A 193 -3.75 7.74 -1.43
C SER A 193 -2.59 7.51 -0.47
N THR A 194 -1.74 6.55 -0.78
CA THR A 194 -0.44 6.38 -0.12
C THR A 194 0.58 7.38 -0.66
N LYS A 195 1.71 7.55 0.04
CA LYS A 195 2.91 8.08 -0.60
C LYS A 195 3.43 7.08 -1.65
N THR A 196 4.32 7.54 -2.52
CA THR A 196 4.96 6.67 -3.51
C THR A 196 5.86 5.64 -2.84
N HIS A 197 5.78 4.38 -3.30
CA HIS A 197 6.61 3.30 -2.77
C HIS A 197 7.01 2.33 -3.90
N PRO A 198 8.23 1.75 -3.89
CA PRO A 198 8.68 0.81 -4.93
C PRO A 198 7.78 -0.40 -5.12
N VAL A 199 7.16 -0.90 -4.05
CA VAL A 199 6.25 -2.06 -4.11
C VAL A 199 5.07 -1.83 -5.07
N PHE A 200 4.60 -0.60 -5.20
CA PHE A 200 3.50 -0.31 -6.13
C PHE A 200 3.90 -0.36 -7.60
N ASN A 201 5.21 -0.40 -7.90
CA ASN A 201 5.69 -0.68 -9.26
C ASN A 201 5.43 -2.14 -9.63
N TYR A 202 5.60 -3.08 -8.68
CA TYR A 202 5.24 -4.49 -8.85
C TYR A 202 3.76 -4.66 -9.18
N TYR A 203 2.86 -4.12 -8.34
CA TYR A 203 1.42 -4.20 -8.58
C TYR A 203 0.99 -3.52 -9.88
N ARG A 204 1.64 -2.41 -10.25
CA ARG A 204 1.35 -1.78 -11.54
C ARG A 204 1.71 -2.70 -12.72
N LYS A 205 2.89 -3.34 -12.69
CA LYS A 205 3.31 -4.29 -13.73
C LYS A 205 2.36 -5.49 -13.80
N LEU A 206 1.88 -5.96 -12.65
CA LEU A 206 0.97 -7.08 -12.57
C LEU A 206 -0.42 -6.76 -13.15
N PHE A 207 -0.98 -5.59 -12.83
CA PHE A 207 -2.38 -5.24 -13.13
C PHE A 207 -2.59 -4.43 -14.40
N TYR A 208 -1.56 -3.84 -15.00
CA TYR A 208 -1.75 -2.87 -16.08
C TYR A 208 -0.94 -3.20 -17.32
N GLU A 209 -1.62 -3.06 -18.48
CA GLU A 209 -0.99 -2.93 -19.79
C GLU A 209 -1.48 -1.66 -20.46
N ASN A 210 -0.59 -0.89 -21.09
CA ASN A 210 -0.94 0.33 -21.81
C ASN A 210 -1.91 1.25 -21.05
N ARG A 211 -1.72 1.42 -19.74
CA ARG A 211 -2.57 2.21 -18.80
C ARG A 211 -3.96 1.62 -18.50
N ARG A 212 -4.35 0.50 -19.10
CA ARG A 212 -5.59 -0.21 -18.80
C ARG A 212 -5.34 -1.31 -17.77
N LYS A 213 -6.23 -1.48 -16.79
CA LYS A 213 -6.27 -2.69 -15.98
C LYS A 213 -6.67 -3.88 -16.84
N ILE A 214 -6.01 -5.00 -16.65
CA ILE A 214 -6.25 -6.26 -17.35
C ILE A 214 -6.34 -7.41 -16.37
N ILE A 215 -6.99 -8.49 -16.77
CA ILE A 215 -7.02 -9.75 -16.02
C ILE A 215 -6.00 -10.71 -16.61
N LYS A 216 -5.12 -11.23 -15.74
CA LYS A 216 -4.13 -12.26 -16.07
C LYS A 216 -4.23 -13.44 -15.11
N LYS A 217 -3.86 -14.63 -15.57
CA LYS A 217 -3.88 -15.85 -14.74
C LYS A 217 -2.95 -15.72 -13.52
N GLU A 218 -1.77 -15.11 -13.70
CA GLU A 218 -0.80 -14.87 -12.61
C GLU A 218 -1.37 -13.98 -11.49
N MET A 219 -2.21 -13.01 -11.84
CA MET A 219 -2.88 -12.14 -10.91
C MET A 219 -4.00 -12.85 -10.17
N LEU A 220 -4.84 -13.61 -10.89
CA LEU A 220 -5.92 -14.40 -10.31
C LEU A 220 -5.38 -15.46 -9.34
N ASN A 221 -4.23 -16.07 -9.63
CA ASN A 221 -3.61 -17.07 -8.77
C ASN A 221 -3.17 -16.49 -7.41
N GLN A 222 -2.97 -15.18 -7.29
CA GLN A 222 -2.65 -14.52 -6.02
C GLN A 222 -3.87 -14.24 -5.14
N LEU A 223 -5.09 -14.34 -5.69
CA LEU A 223 -6.30 -14.17 -4.90
C LEU A 223 -6.48 -15.33 -3.92
N ASN A 224 -6.80 -15.01 -2.68
CA ASN A 224 -7.20 -15.95 -1.62
C ASN A 224 -8.55 -15.50 -1.02
N PRO A 225 -9.12 -16.21 -0.03
CA PRO A 225 -10.40 -15.81 0.57
C PRO A 225 -10.45 -14.38 1.08
N GLN A 226 -9.38 -13.85 1.65
CA GLN A 226 -9.32 -12.49 2.17
C GLN A 226 -9.34 -11.44 1.05
N SER A 227 -8.49 -11.59 0.03
CA SER A 227 -8.48 -10.68 -1.12
C SER A 227 -9.79 -10.76 -1.93
N LEU A 228 -10.40 -11.95 -2.00
CA LEU A 228 -11.72 -12.14 -2.60
C LEU A 228 -12.81 -11.41 -1.82
N ALA A 229 -12.79 -11.46 -0.47
CA ALA A 229 -13.70 -10.71 0.39
C ALA A 229 -13.62 -9.21 0.10
N ILE A 230 -12.42 -8.67 -0.03
CA ILE A 230 -12.18 -7.26 -0.33
C ILE A 230 -12.74 -6.90 -1.72
N TRP A 231 -12.50 -7.74 -2.73
CA TRP A 231 -13.06 -7.53 -4.06
C TRP A 231 -14.60 -7.52 -4.06
N ILE A 232 -15.23 -8.48 -3.32
CA ILE A 232 -16.69 -8.48 -3.14
C ILE A 232 -17.18 -7.24 -2.39
N CYS A 233 -16.46 -6.75 -1.39
CA CYS A 233 -16.79 -5.50 -0.71
C CYS A 233 -16.75 -4.30 -1.67
N ASP A 234 -15.77 -4.23 -2.56
CA ASP A 234 -15.65 -3.14 -3.52
C ASP A 234 -16.74 -3.25 -4.61
N ASP A 235 -16.78 -4.33 -5.38
CA ASP A 235 -17.56 -4.49 -6.62
C ASP A 235 -18.78 -5.41 -6.50
N GLY A 236 -18.95 -6.11 -5.39
CA GLY A 236 -20.07 -7.02 -5.17
C GLY A 236 -21.39 -6.28 -4.91
N SER A 237 -22.50 -6.89 -5.35
CA SER A 237 -23.85 -6.48 -5.02
C SER A 237 -24.72 -7.69 -4.72
N TYR A 238 -25.32 -7.71 -3.51
CA TYR A 238 -26.24 -8.78 -3.10
C TYR A 238 -27.67 -8.43 -3.49
N GLU A 239 -28.30 -9.29 -4.26
CA GLU A 239 -29.71 -9.16 -4.64
C GLU A 239 -30.59 -9.88 -3.59
N THR A 240 -31.22 -9.14 -2.73
CA THR A 240 -31.96 -9.63 -1.57
C THR A 240 -33.16 -10.49 -1.92
N LYS A 241 -33.90 -10.15 -2.99
CA LYS A 241 -35.11 -10.90 -3.39
C LYS A 241 -34.80 -12.30 -3.90
N GLN A 242 -33.66 -12.48 -4.57
CA GLN A 242 -33.29 -13.71 -5.25
C GLN A 242 -32.11 -14.44 -4.61
N GLY A 243 -31.44 -13.82 -3.62
CA GLY A 243 -30.36 -14.43 -2.85
C GLY A 243 -29.10 -14.75 -3.66
N TYR A 244 -28.70 -13.88 -4.60
CA TYR A 244 -27.49 -14.05 -5.37
C TYR A 244 -26.58 -12.81 -5.33
N ILE A 245 -25.29 -13.02 -5.62
CA ILE A 245 -24.31 -11.93 -5.74
C ILE A 245 -23.99 -11.69 -7.22
N ILE A 246 -23.99 -10.41 -7.59
CA ILE A 246 -23.36 -9.91 -8.83
C ILE A 246 -22.04 -9.29 -8.47
N LEU A 247 -21.00 -9.63 -9.22
CA LEU A 247 -19.70 -8.97 -9.18
C LEU A 247 -19.57 -8.08 -10.41
N CYS A 248 -19.50 -6.76 -10.17
CA CYS A 248 -19.49 -5.72 -11.20
C CYS A 248 -18.10 -5.59 -11.83
N THR A 249 -17.86 -6.30 -12.92
CA THR A 249 -16.57 -6.38 -13.63
C THR A 249 -16.62 -5.69 -14.98
N ASN A 250 -17.39 -4.61 -15.09
CA ASN A 250 -17.77 -3.94 -16.33
C ASN A 250 -16.60 -3.43 -17.20
N SER A 251 -15.42 -3.23 -16.62
CA SER A 251 -14.24 -2.71 -17.32
C SER A 251 -13.46 -3.77 -18.11
N TYR A 252 -13.84 -5.04 -17.95
CA TYR A 252 -13.13 -6.17 -18.55
C TYR A 252 -13.91 -6.75 -19.74
N ASN A 253 -13.19 -7.34 -20.72
CA ASN A 253 -13.77 -7.95 -21.90
C ASN A 253 -14.24 -9.39 -21.65
N LEU A 254 -14.84 -10.03 -22.67
CA LEU A 254 -15.36 -11.39 -22.56
C LEU A 254 -14.29 -12.43 -22.23
N GLU A 255 -13.10 -12.33 -22.83
CA GLU A 255 -12.01 -13.29 -22.58
C GLU A 255 -11.50 -13.18 -21.15
N GLU A 256 -11.40 -11.95 -20.63
CA GLU A 256 -11.06 -11.72 -19.22
C GLU A 256 -12.13 -12.31 -18.28
N HIS A 257 -13.42 -12.27 -18.65
CA HIS A 257 -14.50 -12.92 -17.89
C HIS A 257 -14.44 -14.44 -17.93
N LYS A 258 -14.04 -15.02 -19.06
CA LYS A 258 -13.80 -16.47 -19.16
C LYS A 258 -12.68 -16.91 -18.22
N LEU A 259 -11.57 -16.18 -18.18
CA LEU A 259 -10.46 -16.42 -17.24
C LEU A 259 -10.92 -16.34 -15.78
N MET A 260 -11.68 -15.30 -15.41
CA MET A 260 -12.24 -15.17 -14.07
C MET A 260 -13.19 -16.32 -13.73
N LYS A 261 -14.07 -16.73 -14.65
CA LYS A 261 -14.99 -17.86 -14.44
C LYS A 261 -14.25 -19.17 -14.21
N GLU A 262 -13.23 -19.47 -15.03
CA GLU A 262 -12.38 -20.65 -14.88
C GLU A 262 -11.65 -20.63 -13.53
N PHE A 263 -11.07 -19.53 -13.15
CA PHE A 263 -10.43 -19.31 -11.84
C PHE A 263 -11.39 -19.62 -10.67
N PHE A 264 -12.62 -19.09 -10.68
CA PHE A 264 -13.60 -19.36 -9.62
C PHE A 264 -13.95 -20.84 -9.55
N LYS A 265 -14.05 -21.51 -10.69
CA LYS A 265 -14.33 -22.94 -10.77
C LYS A 265 -13.16 -23.78 -10.22
N GLU A 266 -11.95 -23.50 -10.67
CA GLU A 266 -10.76 -24.28 -10.29
C GLU A 266 -10.38 -24.06 -8.83
N LYS A 267 -10.37 -22.81 -8.36
CA LYS A 267 -9.84 -22.47 -7.03
C LYS A 267 -10.87 -22.60 -5.91
N PHE A 268 -12.13 -22.30 -6.17
CA PHE A 268 -13.17 -22.22 -5.14
C PHE A 268 -14.35 -23.15 -5.39
N GLY A 269 -14.36 -23.90 -6.48
CA GLY A 269 -15.49 -24.78 -6.85
C GLY A 269 -16.78 -24.04 -7.21
N LEU A 270 -16.68 -22.71 -7.49
CA LEU A 270 -17.80 -21.86 -7.81
C LEU A 270 -17.96 -21.72 -9.32
N ASN A 271 -19.19 -21.72 -9.83
CA ASN A 271 -19.44 -21.63 -11.27
C ASN A 271 -20.32 -20.42 -11.64
N PRO A 272 -19.78 -19.18 -11.55
CA PRO A 272 -20.52 -17.99 -11.90
C PRO A 272 -20.90 -17.98 -13.38
N THR A 273 -22.04 -17.37 -13.69
CA THR A 273 -22.47 -17.10 -15.07
C THR A 273 -21.97 -15.75 -15.53
N ILE A 274 -21.48 -15.67 -16.77
CA ILE A 274 -21.15 -14.39 -17.41
C ILE A 274 -22.46 -13.78 -17.90
N GLY A 275 -22.83 -12.63 -17.35
CA GLY A 275 -23.96 -11.83 -17.81
C GLY A 275 -23.48 -10.70 -18.73
N PHE A 276 -24.41 -10.20 -19.54
CA PHE A 276 -24.17 -9.06 -20.43
C PHE A 276 -25.33 -8.10 -20.32
N ARG A 277 -25.06 -6.80 -20.15
CA ARG A 277 -26.10 -5.78 -19.98
C ARG A 277 -25.78 -4.52 -20.78
N ASP A 278 -26.83 -3.77 -21.11
CA ASP A 278 -26.76 -2.50 -21.81
C ASP A 278 -26.03 -2.57 -23.17
N GLY A 279 -25.98 -3.77 -23.79
CA GLY A 279 -25.25 -4.00 -25.04
C GLY A 279 -23.74 -3.75 -24.96
N LYS A 280 -23.17 -3.64 -23.75
CA LYS A 280 -21.80 -3.15 -23.58
C LYS A 280 -21.00 -3.81 -22.45
N TYR A 281 -21.64 -4.18 -21.34
CA TYR A 281 -20.92 -4.53 -20.11
C TYR A 281 -21.10 -6.00 -19.72
N TYR A 282 -20.01 -6.69 -19.53
CA TYR A 282 -19.99 -8.02 -18.92
C TYR A 282 -19.92 -7.92 -17.40
N TYR A 283 -20.48 -8.93 -16.70
CA TYR A 283 -20.40 -9.08 -15.25
C TYR A 283 -20.45 -10.55 -14.87
N LEU A 284 -20.06 -10.90 -13.65
CA LEU A 284 -20.19 -12.25 -13.10
C LEU A 284 -21.39 -12.30 -12.15
N ARG A 285 -22.22 -13.36 -12.28
CA ARG A 285 -23.34 -13.63 -11.38
C ARG A 285 -23.16 -14.99 -10.74
N PHE A 286 -23.07 -15.02 -9.40
CA PHE A 286 -23.09 -16.24 -8.61
C PHE A 286 -24.53 -16.59 -8.30
N LYS A 287 -25.02 -17.72 -8.84
CA LYS A 287 -26.37 -18.23 -8.53
C LYS A 287 -26.51 -18.49 -7.03
N GLN A 288 -27.73 -18.63 -6.52
CA GLN A 288 -27.99 -18.78 -5.08
C GLN A 288 -27.13 -19.85 -4.38
N LYS A 289 -26.93 -21.02 -5.01
CA LYS A 289 -26.04 -22.07 -4.48
C LYS A 289 -24.59 -21.56 -4.34
N ASP A 290 -24.03 -21.03 -5.43
CA ASP A 290 -22.65 -20.52 -5.43
C ASP A 290 -22.49 -19.31 -4.52
N THR A 291 -23.52 -18.47 -4.38
CA THR A 291 -23.53 -17.35 -3.44
C THR A 291 -23.40 -17.81 -2.00
N LYS A 292 -24.14 -18.86 -1.59
CA LYS A 292 -24.03 -19.43 -0.24
C LYS A 292 -22.62 -19.96 0.04
N GLU A 293 -22.02 -20.67 -0.92
CA GLU A 293 -20.65 -21.17 -0.78
C GLU A 293 -19.63 -20.03 -0.78
N LEU A 294 -19.77 -19.03 -1.66
CA LEU A 294 -18.93 -17.85 -1.68
C LEU A 294 -18.97 -17.13 -0.33
N ILE A 295 -20.16 -16.91 0.25
CA ILE A 295 -20.31 -16.28 1.56
C ILE A 295 -19.59 -17.07 2.65
N LYS A 296 -19.68 -18.41 2.68
CA LYS A 296 -18.94 -19.24 3.64
C LYS A 296 -17.43 -19.02 3.55
N ILE A 297 -16.91 -18.89 2.33
CA ILE A 297 -15.48 -18.70 2.08
C ILE A 297 -14.99 -17.32 2.57
N ILE A 298 -15.80 -16.27 2.38
CA ILE A 298 -15.33 -14.88 2.57
C ILE A 298 -15.81 -14.22 3.84
N LYS A 299 -16.86 -14.71 4.51
CA LYS A 299 -17.56 -14.01 5.61
C LYS A 299 -16.64 -13.56 6.74
N SER A 300 -15.69 -14.41 7.15
CA SER A 300 -14.76 -14.11 8.25
C SER A 300 -13.80 -12.95 7.95
N PHE A 301 -13.65 -12.58 6.67
CA PHE A 301 -12.76 -11.51 6.21
C PHE A 301 -13.51 -10.21 5.88
N ILE A 302 -14.84 -10.22 5.91
CA ILE A 302 -15.65 -9.03 5.60
C ILE A 302 -15.78 -8.16 6.86
N PRO A 303 -15.40 -6.88 6.82
CA PRO A 303 -15.62 -5.98 7.95
C PRO A 303 -17.13 -5.73 8.15
N LYS A 304 -17.56 -5.60 9.41
CA LYS A 304 -18.99 -5.42 9.76
C LYS A 304 -19.70 -4.36 8.92
N ALA A 305 -19.05 -3.21 8.68
CA ALA A 305 -19.58 -2.13 7.85
C ALA A 305 -19.97 -2.55 6.40
N MET A 306 -19.53 -3.73 5.94
CA MET A 306 -19.79 -4.24 4.59
C MET A 306 -20.67 -5.50 4.57
N PHE A 307 -21.27 -5.90 5.68
CA PHE A 307 -22.12 -7.12 5.77
C PHE A 307 -23.33 -7.06 4.82
N TYR A 308 -23.81 -5.87 4.51
CA TYR A 308 -24.87 -5.70 3.50
C TYR A 308 -24.51 -6.25 2.10
N LYS A 309 -23.20 -6.37 1.79
CA LYS A 309 -22.70 -6.95 0.53
C LYS A 309 -22.92 -8.46 0.43
N ILE A 310 -23.20 -9.11 1.55
CA ILE A 310 -23.51 -10.54 1.65
C ILE A 310 -24.94 -10.80 2.13
N GLY A 311 -25.80 -9.78 2.14
CA GLY A 311 -27.20 -9.89 2.52
C GLY A 311 -27.47 -9.88 4.03
N GLU A 312 -26.50 -9.57 4.84
CA GLU A 312 -26.66 -9.39 6.30
C GLU A 312 -26.88 -7.92 6.64
N LYS A 313 -27.64 -7.66 7.71
CA LYS A 313 -27.85 -6.31 8.20
C LYS A 313 -26.62 -5.86 8.99
N ASN A 314 -26.27 -4.59 8.88
CA ASN A 314 -25.35 -3.95 9.81
C ASN A 314 -26.18 -3.62 11.06
N ASP A 315 -26.00 -4.40 12.13
CA ASP A 315 -26.55 -4.06 13.44
C ASP A 315 -25.82 -2.86 14.04
#